data_996427653ca6ef0513a749d54c2e1ed9
#
_entry.id   996427653ca6ef0513a749d54c2e1ed9
#
_cell.length_a   1.000
_cell.length_b   1.000
_cell.length_c   1.000
_cell.angle_alpha   90.00
_cell.angle_beta   90.00
_cell.angle_gamma   90.00
#
_symmetry.space_group_name_H-M   'P 1'
#
loop_
_entity.id
_entity.type
_entity.pdbx_description
1 polymer ?
#
loop_
_entity_poly.entity_id
_entity_poly.type
_entity_poly.pdbx_seq_one_letter_code
_entity_poly.pdbx_strand_id
1 'polypeptide(L)'
;MQMIKPGALRLKKSNFKMVKRLFSMWGAVSLLILFFSCKSAPEGFQVNPLDLLDNENAFFLAVPKDADPELVAGIIKNNIPDISDKDVKTALDHINKAYIGLSSSKKVTTYQCAVSCNIPKAFVPNIFSKKKGFSKTIFEAGARSFDIYNNDSLNVSVPDGTTLVLGRNVPSMLEVYESLWENGIITSSTENSFPDEKHYEYLSSCTNEIRFFANKPQSFLTLLTGVNLDLKLQWVSGAMRKDLNNSNQYLLDLNFNFKNTKFVKAGKAILTLAFGLTDSFAESDSPTELSISGIKLNKKQIYKLLTL
;
A
#
# COMPACT_ATOMS: atom_id res chain seq x y z
N MET A 1 -36.61 -44.29 75.00
CA MET A 1 -36.04 -43.04 74.54
C MET A 1 -34.70 -43.31 73.81
N GLN A 2 -34.78 -43.61 72.49
CA GLN A 2 -33.60 -43.99 71.70
C GLN A 2 -33.25 -42.81 70.80
N MET A 3 -32.02 -42.32 70.93
CA MET A 3 -31.46 -41.25 70.14
C MET A 3 -30.96 -41.79 68.78
N ILE A 4 -31.51 -41.23 67.69
CA ILE A 4 -31.08 -41.54 66.30
C ILE A 4 -29.88 -40.62 65.98
N LYS A 5 -28.73 -41.24 65.65
CA LYS A 5 -27.54 -40.50 65.12
C LYS A 5 -27.70 -40.12 63.65
N PRO A 6 -27.31 -38.91 63.25
CA PRO A 6 -27.38 -38.53 61.82
C PRO A 6 -26.22 -39.15 61.05
N GLY A 7 -26.57 -39.84 59.97
CA GLY A 7 -25.62 -40.44 59.05
C GLY A 7 -25.00 -39.38 58.11
N ALA A 8 -23.68 -39.24 58.15
CA ALA A 8 -22.92 -38.38 57.27
C ALA A 8 -22.84 -38.98 55.83
N LEU A 9 -23.44 -38.33 54.88
CA LEU A 9 -23.31 -38.63 53.45
C LEU A 9 -21.87 -38.35 52.99
N ARG A 10 -21.05 -39.39 52.80
CA ARG A 10 -19.75 -39.30 52.11
C ARG A 10 -19.97 -39.16 50.61
N LEU A 11 -19.96 -37.95 50.06
CA LEU A 11 -19.86 -37.71 48.65
C LEU A 11 -18.51 -38.21 48.11
N LYS A 12 -18.55 -39.18 47.18
CA LYS A 12 -17.36 -39.77 46.55
C LYS A 12 -16.53 -38.72 45.82
N LYS A 13 -15.26 -38.54 46.23
CA LYS A 13 -14.25 -37.67 45.59
C LYS A 13 -13.98 -37.93 44.10
N SER A 14 -14.55 -38.97 43.52
CA SER A 14 -14.42 -39.35 42.12
C SER A 14 -15.16 -38.41 41.15
N ASN A 15 -16.34 -37.90 41.54
CA ASN A 15 -17.16 -37.11 40.65
C ASN A 15 -16.65 -35.67 40.45
N PHE A 16 -15.86 -35.15 41.39
CA PHE A 16 -15.33 -33.79 41.34
C PHE A 16 -14.19 -33.63 40.30
N LYS A 17 -13.41 -34.69 40.05
CA LYS A 17 -12.38 -34.70 38.98
C LYS A 17 -12.97 -34.75 37.57
N MET A 18 -14.11 -35.44 37.43
CA MET A 18 -14.81 -35.56 36.12
C MET A 18 -15.48 -34.27 35.75
N VAL A 19 -16.11 -33.58 36.68
CA VAL A 19 -16.73 -32.24 36.48
C VAL A 19 -15.67 -31.19 36.13
N LYS A 20 -14.49 -31.17 36.82
CA LYS A 20 -13.38 -30.26 36.44
C LYS A 20 -12.83 -30.52 35.04
N ARG A 21 -12.76 -31.78 34.59
CA ARG A 21 -12.31 -32.09 33.20
C ARG A 21 -13.35 -31.67 32.15
N LEU A 22 -14.64 -31.82 32.43
CA LEU A 22 -15.71 -31.34 31.53
C LEU A 22 -15.72 -29.80 31.44
N PHE A 23 -15.55 -29.07 32.55
CA PHE A 23 -15.46 -27.60 32.51
C PHE A 23 -14.20 -27.11 31.81
N SER A 24 -13.06 -27.82 31.94
CA SER A 24 -11.84 -27.50 31.18
C SER A 24 -11.98 -27.76 29.68
N MET A 25 -12.68 -28.84 29.27
CA MET A 25 -12.96 -29.11 27.84
C MET A 25 -13.93 -28.07 27.24
N TRP A 26 -14.98 -27.67 27.97
CA TRP A 26 -15.89 -26.62 27.50
C TRP A 26 -15.24 -25.26 27.42
N GLY A 27 -14.33 -24.92 28.32
CA GLY A 27 -13.52 -23.71 28.25
C GLY A 27 -12.59 -23.69 27.02
N ALA A 28 -11.96 -24.82 26.71
CA ALA A 28 -11.08 -24.96 25.54
C ALA A 28 -11.87 -24.91 24.21
N VAL A 29 -13.06 -25.51 24.16
CA VAL A 29 -13.95 -25.45 22.97
C VAL A 29 -14.51 -24.05 22.77
N SER A 30 -14.90 -23.34 23.83
CA SER A 30 -15.33 -21.93 23.76
C SER A 30 -14.20 -21.00 23.30
N LEU A 31 -12.95 -21.25 23.72
CA LEU A 31 -11.79 -20.50 23.27
C LEU A 31 -11.48 -20.75 21.79
N LEU A 32 -11.60 -22.00 21.34
CA LEU A 32 -11.46 -22.36 19.92
C LEU A 32 -12.53 -21.72 19.03
N ILE A 33 -13.78 -21.63 19.50
CA ILE A 33 -14.86 -20.96 18.74
C ILE A 33 -14.58 -19.47 18.62
N LEU A 34 -13.93 -18.81 19.58
CA LEU A 34 -13.50 -17.42 19.48
C LEU A 34 -12.40 -17.20 18.45
N PHE A 35 -11.54 -18.18 18.20
CA PHE A 35 -10.54 -18.12 17.13
C PHE A 35 -11.12 -18.35 15.72
N PHE A 36 -12.20 -19.13 15.59
CA PHE A 36 -12.89 -19.31 14.31
C PHE A 36 -13.94 -18.22 14.00
N SER A 37 -14.22 -17.32 14.95
CA SER A 37 -15.12 -16.18 14.75
C SER A 37 -14.44 -14.97 14.10
N CYS A 38 -13.16 -15.03 13.75
CA CYS A 38 -12.58 -14.12 12.77
C CYS A 38 -13.07 -14.52 11.38
N LYS A 39 -14.35 -14.36 11.09
CA LYS A 39 -14.83 -14.27 9.72
C LYS A 39 -14.06 -13.11 9.09
N SER A 40 -13.25 -13.41 8.09
CA SER A 40 -12.85 -12.48 7.05
C SER A 40 -14.05 -11.56 6.76
N ALA A 41 -13.76 -10.29 6.53
CA ALA A 41 -14.77 -9.32 6.10
C ALA A 41 -15.67 -10.00 5.05
N PRO A 42 -16.98 -9.75 5.07
CA PRO A 42 -17.88 -10.34 4.08
C PRO A 42 -17.29 -10.07 2.70
N GLU A 43 -17.42 -11.04 1.79
CA GLU A 43 -17.18 -10.85 0.35
C GLU A 43 -18.16 -9.78 -0.15
N GLY A 44 -17.89 -8.54 0.22
CA GLY A 44 -18.62 -7.34 -0.11
C GLY A 44 -17.76 -6.49 -1.03
N PHE A 45 -18.36 -5.50 -1.58
CA PHE A 45 -17.73 -4.45 -2.36
C PHE A 45 -16.40 -4.01 -1.71
N GLN A 46 -15.31 -4.11 -2.46
CA GLN A 46 -13.99 -3.62 -2.06
C GLN A 46 -13.63 -2.44 -2.95
N VAL A 47 -13.37 -1.31 -2.33
CA VAL A 47 -12.82 -0.15 -3.03
C VAL A 47 -11.40 -0.50 -3.49
N ASN A 48 -11.11 -0.26 -4.77
CA ASN A 48 -9.72 -0.37 -5.23
C ASN A 48 -8.91 0.80 -4.63
N PRO A 49 -7.87 0.55 -3.84
CA PRO A 49 -7.11 1.63 -3.22
C PRO A 49 -6.48 2.63 -4.21
N LEU A 50 -6.24 2.22 -5.47
CA LEU A 50 -5.74 3.12 -6.50
C LEU A 50 -6.71 4.29 -6.79
N ASP A 51 -8.04 4.05 -6.67
CA ASP A 51 -9.07 5.05 -6.90
C ASP A 51 -9.13 6.14 -5.82
N LEU A 52 -8.46 5.91 -4.69
CA LEU A 52 -8.39 6.87 -3.58
C LEU A 52 -7.30 7.93 -3.76
N LEU A 53 -6.43 7.77 -4.75
CA LEU A 53 -5.37 8.72 -5.03
C LEU A 53 -5.90 9.87 -5.90
N ASP A 54 -5.45 11.08 -5.59
CA ASP A 54 -5.77 12.27 -6.37
C ASP A 54 -5.20 12.16 -7.79
N ASN A 55 -6.03 12.40 -8.81
CA ASN A 55 -5.63 12.40 -10.22
C ASN A 55 -4.63 13.53 -10.57
N GLU A 56 -4.55 14.57 -9.75
CA GLU A 56 -3.57 15.65 -9.87
C GLU A 56 -2.13 15.24 -9.47
N ASN A 57 -1.95 14.04 -8.90
CA ASN A 57 -0.62 13.52 -8.63
C ASN A 57 0.22 13.47 -9.91
N ALA A 58 1.47 13.92 -9.81
CA ALA A 58 2.40 13.96 -10.94
C ALA A 58 2.98 12.59 -11.28
N PHE A 59 2.96 11.68 -10.29
CA PHE A 59 3.60 10.39 -10.36
C PHE A 59 2.84 9.38 -9.49
N PHE A 60 2.61 8.19 -10.02
CA PHE A 60 1.95 7.09 -9.36
C PHE A 60 2.84 5.86 -9.31
N LEU A 61 2.83 5.16 -8.19
CA LEU A 61 3.54 3.90 -7.97
C LEU A 61 2.55 2.83 -7.51
N ALA A 62 2.75 1.61 -7.99
CA ALA A 62 2.13 0.42 -7.46
C ALA A 62 3.22 -0.53 -6.94
N VAL A 63 3.19 -0.83 -5.66
CA VAL A 63 4.20 -1.62 -4.94
C VAL A 63 3.55 -2.84 -4.33
N PRO A 64 3.54 -4.00 -5.02
CA PRO A 64 3.13 -5.27 -4.43
C PRO A 64 4.12 -5.69 -3.33
N LYS A 65 3.62 -6.31 -2.25
CA LYS A 65 4.50 -6.79 -1.17
C LYS A 65 5.57 -7.76 -1.64
N ASP A 66 5.22 -8.59 -2.63
CA ASP A 66 6.08 -9.65 -3.15
C ASP A 66 7.14 -9.14 -4.14
N ALA A 67 7.04 -7.89 -4.59
CA ALA A 67 8.04 -7.28 -5.46
C ALA A 67 9.41 -7.14 -4.76
N ASP A 68 9.43 -6.64 -3.55
CA ASP A 68 10.58 -6.63 -2.65
C ASP A 68 10.16 -6.37 -1.20
N PRO A 69 9.97 -7.42 -0.38
CA PRO A 69 9.58 -7.27 1.03
C PRO A 69 10.57 -6.46 1.87
N GLU A 70 11.88 -6.52 1.55
CA GLU A 70 12.90 -5.74 2.28
C GLU A 70 12.77 -4.24 1.98
N LEU A 71 12.43 -3.88 0.73
CA LEU A 71 12.19 -2.51 0.34
C LEU A 71 10.96 -1.95 1.06
N VAL A 72 9.85 -2.70 1.06
CA VAL A 72 8.63 -2.31 1.78
C VAL A 72 8.90 -2.18 3.28
N ALA A 73 9.64 -3.12 3.88
CA ALA A 73 10.08 -3.04 5.28
C ALA A 73 10.88 -1.76 5.56
N GLY A 74 11.80 -1.41 4.67
CA GLY A 74 12.60 -0.20 4.77
C GLY A 74 11.75 1.07 4.71
N ILE A 75 10.77 1.13 3.81
CA ILE A 75 9.83 2.26 3.73
C ILE A 75 9.03 2.40 5.03
N ILE A 76 8.50 1.30 5.58
CA ILE A 76 7.77 1.31 6.85
C ILE A 76 8.64 1.85 7.98
N LYS A 77 9.88 1.35 8.11
CA LYS A 77 10.83 1.79 9.15
C LYS A 77 11.20 3.27 9.05
N ASN A 78 11.34 3.79 7.85
CA ASN A 78 11.69 5.19 7.64
C ASN A 78 10.53 6.14 7.97
N ASN A 79 9.28 5.67 7.86
CA ASN A 79 8.10 6.51 8.08
C ASN A 79 7.46 6.34 9.46
N ILE A 80 7.79 5.28 10.20
CA ILE A 80 7.27 5.04 11.55
C ILE A 80 8.46 4.93 12.51
N PRO A 81 8.80 6.01 13.23
CA PRO A 81 9.87 5.99 14.22
C PRO A 81 9.66 4.90 15.27
N ASP A 82 10.76 4.28 15.71
CA ASP A 82 10.78 3.29 16.79
C ASP A 82 9.92 2.03 16.57
N ILE A 83 9.52 1.76 15.32
CA ILE A 83 8.81 0.53 14.98
C ILE A 83 9.75 -0.68 15.16
N SER A 84 9.31 -1.70 15.89
CA SER A 84 10.11 -2.93 16.08
C SER A 84 10.14 -3.79 14.81
N ASP A 85 11.20 -4.60 14.63
CA ASP A 85 11.28 -5.56 13.53
C ASP A 85 10.11 -6.55 13.49
N LYS A 86 9.60 -6.91 14.68
CA LYS A 86 8.41 -7.75 14.81
C LYS A 86 7.16 -7.05 14.26
N ASP A 87 6.96 -5.78 14.59
CA ASP A 87 5.81 -5.02 14.11
C ASP A 87 5.89 -4.78 12.60
N VAL A 88 7.10 -4.54 12.06
CA VAL A 88 7.33 -4.44 10.59
C VAL A 88 6.95 -5.75 9.90
N LYS A 89 7.40 -6.89 10.42
CA LYS A 89 7.04 -8.20 9.87
C LYS A 89 5.52 -8.40 9.91
N THR A 90 4.90 -8.11 11.04
CA THR A 90 3.44 -8.19 11.17
C THR A 90 2.73 -7.29 10.17
N ALA A 91 3.19 -6.04 9.97
CA ALA A 91 2.62 -5.14 8.96
C ALA A 91 2.74 -5.73 7.54
N LEU A 92 3.91 -6.29 7.18
CA LEU A 92 4.12 -6.94 5.89
C LEU A 92 3.20 -8.14 5.66
N ASP A 93 2.90 -8.92 6.71
CA ASP A 93 1.99 -10.06 6.60
C ASP A 93 0.55 -9.62 6.29
N HIS A 94 0.19 -8.37 6.63
CA HIS A 94 -1.15 -7.82 6.42
C HIS A 94 -1.27 -6.89 5.20
N ILE A 95 -0.17 -6.47 4.58
CA ILE A 95 -0.17 -5.65 3.36
C ILE A 95 -0.17 -6.55 2.13
N ASN A 96 -0.99 -6.25 1.14
CA ASN A 96 -0.99 -6.93 -0.16
C ASN A 96 -0.33 -6.07 -1.23
N LYS A 97 -0.75 -4.81 -1.36
CA LYS A 97 -0.25 -3.86 -2.35
C LYS A 97 -0.41 -2.44 -1.86
N ALA A 98 0.58 -1.61 -2.06
CA ALA A 98 0.51 -0.17 -1.81
C ALA A 98 0.48 0.59 -3.14
N TYR A 99 -0.37 1.61 -3.21
CA TYR A 99 -0.38 2.60 -4.27
C TYR A 99 0.03 3.94 -3.69
N ILE A 100 0.96 4.62 -4.36
CA ILE A 100 1.52 5.88 -3.87
C ILE A 100 1.37 6.93 -4.98
N GLY A 101 0.74 8.04 -4.64
CA GLY A 101 0.65 9.23 -5.48
C GLY A 101 1.59 10.31 -4.95
N LEU A 102 2.41 10.88 -5.83
CA LEU A 102 3.32 11.98 -5.50
C LEU A 102 2.93 13.25 -6.25
N SER A 103 2.73 14.32 -5.50
CA SER A 103 2.56 15.66 -6.04
C SER A 103 3.76 16.52 -5.67
N SER A 104 4.31 17.21 -6.66
CA SER A 104 5.40 18.15 -6.45
C SER A 104 4.92 19.56 -6.80
N SER A 105 4.83 20.43 -5.83
CA SER A 105 4.73 21.87 -6.04
C SER A 105 6.08 22.50 -5.74
N LYS A 106 6.37 23.66 -6.33
CA LYS A 106 7.68 24.37 -6.43
C LYS A 106 8.67 24.23 -5.25
N LYS A 107 8.26 23.76 -4.07
CA LYS A 107 9.11 23.62 -2.88
C LYS A 107 8.80 22.42 -1.97
N VAL A 108 7.70 21.71 -2.20
CA VAL A 108 7.26 20.65 -1.30
C VAL A 108 6.75 19.47 -2.11
N THR A 109 7.35 18.31 -1.91
CA THR A 109 6.81 17.04 -2.38
C THR A 109 5.82 16.55 -1.33
N THR A 110 4.63 16.20 -1.77
CA THR A 110 3.59 15.64 -0.92
C THR A 110 3.19 14.28 -1.46
N TYR A 111 2.82 13.37 -0.57
CA TYR A 111 2.41 12.04 -0.96
C TYR A 111 1.05 11.66 -0.40
N GLN A 112 0.36 10.81 -1.12
CA GLN A 112 -0.79 10.04 -0.72
C GLN A 112 -0.43 8.57 -0.88
N CYS A 113 -0.87 7.73 0.03
CA CYS A 113 -0.68 6.30 -0.10
C CYS A 113 -1.98 5.59 0.30
N ALA A 114 -2.42 4.69 -0.56
CA ALA A 114 -3.55 3.83 -0.33
C ALA A 114 -3.11 2.36 -0.45
N VAL A 115 -3.44 1.56 0.54
CA VAL A 115 -2.91 0.20 0.69
C VAL A 115 -4.05 -0.80 0.72
N SER A 116 -3.97 -1.81 -0.14
CA SER A 116 -4.75 -3.03 0.01
C SER A 116 -4.14 -3.86 1.14
N CYS A 117 -4.93 -4.16 2.16
CA CYS A 117 -4.44 -4.83 3.36
C CYS A 117 -5.51 -5.79 3.94
N ASN A 118 -5.15 -6.48 5.01
CA ASN A 118 -6.06 -7.28 5.80
C ASN A 118 -5.78 -7.01 7.28
N ILE A 119 -6.22 -5.84 7.76
CA ILE A 119 -5.99 -5.40 9.14
C ILE A 119 -7.32 -5.43 9.89
N PRO A 120 -7.53 -6.35 10.85
CA PRO A 120 -8.75 -6.35 11.65
C PRO A 120 -8.91 -5.03 12.40
N LYS A 121 -10.06 -4.37 12.25
CA LYS A 121 -10.33 -3.05 12.88
C LYS A 121 -10.04 -3.01 14.39
N ALA A 122 -10.25 -4.12 15.09
CA ALA A 122 -9.98 -4.20 16.52
C ALA A 122 -8.49 -3.99 16.89
N PHE A 123 -7.56 -4.20 15.96
CA PHE A 123 -6.12 -4.00 16.20
C PHE A 123 -5.65 -2.58 15.87
N VAL A 124 -6.39 -1.82 15.07
CA VAL A 124 -6.01 -0.48 14.60
C VAL A 124 -5.66 0.47 15.75
N PRO A 125 -6.46 0.58 16.86
CA PRO A 125 -6.12 1.44 17.98
C PRO A 125 -4.85 1.03 18.73
N ASN A 126 -4.45 -0.24 18.66
CA ASN A 126 -3.21 -0.73 19.26
C ASN A 126 -1.98 -0.43 18.40
N ILE A 127 -2.17 -0.45 17.06
CA ILE A 127 -1.13 -0.09 16.10
C ILE A 127 -0.84 1.41 16.17
N PHE A 128 -1.89 2.25 16.18
CA PHE A 128 -1.79 3.71 16.20
C PHE A 128 -2.20 4.26 17.57
N SER A 129 -1.45 3.91 18.61
CA SER A 129 -1.77 4.27 19.99
C SER A 129 -1.09 5.56 20.46
N LYS A 130 -1.65 6.20 21.49
CA LYS A 130 -1.00 7.35 22.18
C LYS A 130 0.41 7.05 22.68
N LYS A 131 0.68 5.81 23.09
CA LYS A 131 2.02 5.36 23.51
C LYS A 131 3.04 5.41 22.37
N LYS A 132 2.57 5.34 21.13
CA LYS A 132 3.37 5.44 19.91
C LYS A 132 3.32 6.84 19.28
N GLY A 133 2.85 7.84 20.01
CA GLY A 133 2.81 9.23 19.56
C GLY A 133 1.62 9.60 18.69
N PHE A 134 0.60 8.73 18.55
CA PHE A 134 -0.57 9.04 17.75
C PHE A 134 -1.70 9.62 18.61
N SER A 135 -2.37 10.64 18.07
CA SER A 135 -3.66 11.15 18.53
C SER A 135 -4.76 10.68 17.58
N LYS A 136 -5.97 10.48 18.11
CA LYS A 136 -7.13 10.06 17.33
C LYS A 136 -8.08 11.24 17.17
N THR A 137 -8.54 11.49 15.95
CA THR A 137 -9.64 12.40 15.60
C THR A 137 -10.70 11.63 14.83
N ILE A 138 -11.93 12.12 14.85
CA ILE A 138 -13.05 11.56 14.08
C ILE A 138 -13.30 12.49 12.89
N PHE A 139 -13.42 11.91 11.71
CA PHE A 139 -13.78 12.61 10.47
C PHE A 139 -15.12 12.05 9.96
N GLU A 140 -16.04 12.93 9.63
CA GLU A 140 -17.35 12.58 9.10
C GLU A 140 -17.35 12.82 7.58
N ALA A 141 -17.67 11.78 6.81
CA ALA A 141 -17.87 11.86 5.37
C ALA A 141 -19.20 11.15 5.02
N GLY A 142 -20.11 11.87 4.41
CA GLY A 142 -21.44 11.35 4.10
C GLY A 142 -22.16 10.82 5.35
N ALA A 143 -22.61 9.58 5.31
CA ALA A 143 -23.30 8.91 6.41
C ALA A 143 -22.36 8.20 7.40
N ARG A 144 -21.04 8.19 7.16
CA ARG A 144 -20.06 7.40 7.93
C ARG A 144 -19.06 8.27 8.66
N SER A 145 -18.60 7.75 9.80
CA SER A 145 -17.53 8.34 10.60
C SER A 145 -16.26 7.47 10.50
N PHE A 146 -15.13 8.10 10.33
CA PHE A 146 -13.82 7.46 10.20
C PHE A 146 -12.87 7.93 11.29
N ASP A 147 -12.11 6.98 11.84
CA ASP A 147 -11.03 7.28 12.76
C ASP A 147 -9.80 7.71 11.97
N ILE A 148 -9.27 8.91 12.23
CA ILE A 148 -7.99 9.36 11.72
C ILE A 148 -6.99 9.41 12.87
N TYR A 149 -5.88 8.72 12.71
CA TYR A 149 -4.75 8.70 13.64
C TYR A 149 -3.66 9.63 13.12
N ASN A 150 -3.26 10.59 13.94
CA ASN A 150 -2.35 11.67 13.55
C ASN A 150 -1.12 11.68 14.46
N ASN A 151 0.06 11.84 13.88
CA ASN A 151 1.25 12.28 14.57
C ASN A 151 1.90 13.46 13.81
N ASP A 152 3.05 13.96 14.27
CA ASP A 152 3.70 15.15 13.68
C ASP A 152 4.03 15.02 12.19
N SER A 153 4.14 13.79 11.67
CA SER A 153 4.59 13.51 10.30
C SER A 153 3.59 12.74 9.46
N LEU A 154 2.57 12.10 10.06
CA LEU A 154 1.74 11.12 9.38
C LEU A 154 0.28 11.17 9.83
N ASN A 155 -0.63 11.22 8.86
CA ASN A 155 -2.06 10.98 9.05
C ASN A 155 -2.42 9.62 8.47
N VAL A 156 -3.16 8.80 9.21
CA VAL A 156 -3.54 7.42 8.82
C VAL A 156 -4.99 7.15 9.14
N SER A 157 -5.68 6.44 8.27
CA SER A 157 -7.01 5.87 8.55
C SER A 157 -7.14 4.46 7.97
N VAL A 158 -7.97 3.64 8.62
CA VAL A 158 -8.32 2.28 8.17
C VAL A 158 -9.84 2.20 8.09
N PRO A 159 -10.44 2.57 6.95
CA PRO A 159 -11.89 2.70 6.83
C PRO A 159 -12.66 1.39 7.01
N ASP A 160 -12.12 0.26 6.55
CA ASP A 160 -12.88 -1.02 6.53
C ASP A 160 -12.08 -2.26 6.96
N GLY A 161 -10.79 -2.16 7.17
CA GLY A 161 -9.90 -3.31 7.47
C GLY A 161 -9.28 -3.96 6.24
N THR A 162 -9.77 -3.67 5.04
CA THR A 162 -9.16 -4.10 3.76
C THR A 162 -8.39 -2.98 3.08
N THR A 163 -8.65 -1.74 3.51
CA THR A 163 -8.08 -0.52 2.98
C THR A 163 -7.40 0.28 4.09
N LEU A 164 -6.19 0.76 3.86
CA LEU A 164 -5.50 1.72 4.69
C LEU A 164 -5.10 2.91 3.82
N VAL A 165 -5.38 4.12 4.30
CA VAL A 165 -4.98 5.37 3.64
C VAL A 165 -4.06 6.17 4.56
N LEU A 166 -3.03 6.78 3.98
CA LEU A 166 -2.07 7.57 4.75
C LEU A 166 -1.43 8.69 3.91
N GLY A 167 -0.87 9.67 4.60
CA GLY A 167 -0.16 10.79 3.99
C GLY A 167 -0.90 12.10 4.12
N ARG A 168 -0.73 12.97 3.13
CA ARG A 168 -1.43 14.25 3.08
C ARG A 168 -2.86 14.06 2.58
N ASN A 169 -3.76 14.83 3.14
CA ASN A 169 -5.16 14.90 2.66
C ASN A 169 -5.97 13.61 2.85
N VAL A 170 -5.69 12.87 3.92
CA VAL A 170 -6.47 11.68 4.29
C VAL A 170 -7.98 11.94 4.32
N PRO A 171 -8.50 13.10 4.81
CA PRO A 171 -9.92 13.42 4.72
C PRO A 171 -10.49 13.31 3.30
N SER A 172 -9.82 13.91 2.31
CA SER A 172 -10.28 13.82 0.91
C SER A 172 -10.31 12.39 0.36
N MET A 173 -9.31 11.57 0.73
CA MET A 173 -9.30 10.14 0.36
C MET A 173 -10.48 9.38 0.99
N LEU A 174 -10.90 9.76 2.20
CA LEU A 174 -12.06 9.17 2.88
C LEU A 174 -13.39 9.63 2.27
N GLU A 175 -13.49 10.87 1.78
CA GLU A 175 -14.64 11.36 1.02
C GLU A 175 -14.81 10.56 -0.28
N VAL A 176 -13.71 10.34 -1.02
CA VAL A 176 -13.73 9.49 -2.22
C VAL A 176 -14.10 8.05 -1.87
N TYR A 177 -13.51 7.49 -0.79
CA TYR A 177 -13.84 6.15 -0.31
C TYR A 177 -15.35 6.00 -0.02
N GLU A 178 -15.94 6.96 0.69
CA GLU A 178 -17.37 6.93 1.02
C GLU A 178 -18.25 7.03 -0.23
N SER A 179 -17.91 7.94 -1.14
CA SER A 179 -18.62 8.08 -2.41
C SER A 179 -18.62 6.79 -3.23
N LEU A 180 -17.49 6.11 -3.33
CA LEU A 180 -17.38 4.82 -4.02
C LEU A 180 -18.19 3.74 -3.31
N TRP A 181 -18.17 3.73 -1.98
CA TRP A 181 -18.91 2.78 -1.17
C TRP A 181 -20.43 2.95 -1.32
N GLU A 182 -20.96 4.17 -1.23
CA GLU A 182 -22.38 4.47 -1.36
C GLU A 182 -22.93 4.12 -2.74
N ASN A 183 -22.15 4.38 -3.77
CA ASN A 183 -22.59 4.14 -5.14
C ASN A 183 -22.52 2.65 -5.53
N GLY A 184 -21.93 1.79 -4.72
CA GLY A 184 -21.76 0.36 -5.01
C GLY A 184 -20.99 0.14 -6.33
N ILE A 185 -20.25 1.12 -6.75
CA ILE A 185 -19.61 1.14 -8.05
C ILE A 185 -18.38 0.23 -7.98
N ILE A 186 -18.56 -1.00 -8.42
CA ILE A 186 -17.46 -1.81 -8.95
C ILE A 186 -17.05 -1.16 -10.28
N THR A 187 -16.41 -0.01 -10.20
CA THR A 187 -15.93 0.61 -11.43
C THR A 187 -14.44 0.74 -11.30
N SER A 188 -13.88 0.14 -12.16
CA SER A 188 -13.06 0.72 -13.23
C SER A 188 -13.72 1.92 -13.94
N SER A 189 -14.41 2.82 -13.24
CA SER A 189 -14.87 4.06 -13.81
C SER A 189 -13.72 5.05 -13.79
N THR A 190 -12.95 4.94 -14.82
CA THR A 190 -11.94 5.88 -15.31
C THR A 190 -12.40 7.35 -15.39
N GLU A 191 -13.66 7.63 -15.14
CA GLU A 191 -14.19 8.98 -15.35
C GLU A 191 -13.73 10.01 -14.31
N ASN A 192 -13.28 9.59 -13.12
CA ASN A 192 -13.04 10.57 -12.05
C ASN A 192 -11.67 10.52 -11.33
N SER A 193 -10.84 9.46 -11.45
CA SER A 193 -9.70 9.32 -10.55
C SER A 193 -8.34 9.11 -11.22
N PHE A 194 -8.27 8.66 -12.47
CA PHE A 194 -6.99 8.33 -13.09
C PHE A 194 -6.89 8.89 -14.53
N PRO A 195 -5.69 9.30 -15.00
CA PRO A 195 -5.54 9.97 -16.32
C PRO A 195 -6.01 9.16 -17.52
N ASP A 196 -5.89 7.84 -17.51
CA ASP A 196 -6.43 6.94 -18.53
C ASP A 196 -6.53 5.47 -18.06
N GLU A 197 -7.41 4.70 -18.71
CA GLU A 197 -7.71 3.30 -18.38
C GLU A 197 -6.50 2.38 -18.58
N LYS A 198 -5.73 2.54 -19.65
CA LYS A 198 -4.57 1.72 -19.97
C LYS A 198 -3.54 1.76 -18.83
N HIS A 199 -3.23 2.94 -18.30
CA HIS A 199 -2.28 3.09 -17.21
C HIS A 199 -2.87 2.70 -15.86
N TYR A 200 -4.17 2.84 -15.68
CA TYR A 200 -4.88 2.30 -14.53
C TYR A 200 -4.74 0.78 -14.46
N GLU A 201 -5.08 0.07 -15.54
CA GLU A 201 -4.91 -1.39 -15.63
C GLU A 201 -3.44 -1.80 -15.47
N TYR A 202 -2.52 -1.07 -16.08
CA TYR A 202 -1.09 -1.30 -15.96
C TYR A 202 -0.61 -1.28 -14.51
N LEU A 203 -1.06 -0.33 -13.69
CA LEU A 203 -0.72 -0.25 -12.27
C LEU A 203 -1.50 -1.27 -11.43
N SER A 204 -2.79 -1.43 -11.68
CA SER A 204 -3.65 -2.30 -10.86
C SER A 204 -3.33 -3.78 -11.02
N SER A 205 -2.92 -4.22 -12.21
CA SER A 205 -2.60 -5.63 -12.51
C SER A 205 -1.23 -6.09 -12.04
N CYS A 206 -0.34 -5.21 -11.55
CA CYS A 206 1.00 -5.63 -11.13
C CYS A 206 0.99 -6.56 -9.91
N THR A 207 1.86 -7.59 -9.91
CA THR A 207 1.95 -8.60 -8.85
C THR A 207 3.38 -8.80 -8.32
N ASN A 208 4.38 -8.84 -9.18
CA ASN A 208 5.74 -9.26 -8.84
C ASN A 208 6.81 -8.20 -9.11
N GLU A 209 6.40 -7.02 -9.54
CA GLU A 209 7.28 -5.90 -9.85
C GLU A 209 6.67 -4.59 -9.39
N ILE A 210 7.48 -3.59 -9.15
CA ILE A 210 7.01 -2.24 -8.86
C ILE A 210 6.73 -1.57 -10.20
N ARG A 211 5.51 -1.08 -10.40
CA ARG A 211 5.14 -0.31 -11.60
C ARG A 211 4.90 1.14 -11.26
N PHE A 212 5.15 1.99 -12.24
CA PHE A 212 4.89 3.41 -12.08
C PHE A 212 4.38 4.06 -13.36
N PHE A 213 3.73 5.19 -13.17
CA PHE A 213 3.23 6.06 -14.22
C PHE A 213 3.41 7.53 -13.81
N ALA A 214 3.99 8.33 -14.68
CA ALA A 214 4.21 9.76 -14.49
C ALA A 214 3.44 10.54 -15.57
N ASN A 215 2.36 11.20 -15.19
CA ASN A 215 1.59 12.09 -16.06
C ASN A 215 2.21 13.49 -16.15
N LYS A 216 3.10 13.85 -15.20
CA LYS A 216 3.97 15.05 -15.23
C LYS A 216 5.44 14.61 -15.36
N PRO A 217 5.83 14.11 -16.54
CA PRO A 217 7.10 13.37 -16.73
C PRO A 217 8.35 14.21 -16.46
N GLN A 218 8.27 15.53 -16.58
CA GLN A 218 9.38 16.44 -16.31
C GLN A 218 9.84 16.36 -14.85
N SER A 219 8.89 16.35 -13.91
CA SER A 219 9.18 16.21 -12.48
C SER A 219 9.80 14.86 -12.16
N PHE A 220 9.29 13.78 -12.76
CA PHE A 220 9.83 12.44 -12.62
C PHE A 220 11.28 12.33 -13.14
N LEU A 221 11.55 12.84 -14.34
CA LEU A 221 12.90 12.79 -14.92
C LEU A 221 13.90 13.59 -14.09
N THR A 222 13.51 14.76 -13.61
CA THR A 222 14.36 15.56 -12.71
C THR A 222 14.68 14.79 -11.43
N LEU A 223 13.70 14.07 -10.88
CA LEU A 223 13.88 13.22 -9.71
C LEU A 223 14.87 12.07 -10.00
N LEU A 224 14.70 11.40 -11.13
CA LEU A 224 15.50 10.22 -11.51
C LEU A 224 16.94 10.58 -11.88
N THR A 225 17.14 11.65 -12.64
CA THR A 225 18.45 12.03 -13.20
C THR A 225 19.18 13.11 -12.41
N GLY A 226 18.46 13.85 -11.55
CA GLY A 226 18.95 15.06 -10.88
C GLY A 226 19.09 16.26 -11.81
N VAL A 227 18.72 16.14 -13.08
CA VAL A 227 18.86 17.18 -14.11
C VAL A 227 17.49 17.48 -14.73
N ASN A 228 17.24 18.75 -14.98
CA ASN A 228 16.05 19.16 -15.69
C ASN A 228 16.24 18.89 -17.21
N LEU A 229 15.73 17.76 -17.67
CA LEU A 229 15.73 17.38 -19.09
C LEU A 229 14.48 17.92 -19.75
N ASP A 230 14.60 18.95 -20.59
CA ASP A 230 13.46 19.50 -21.37
C ASP A 230 13.04 18.57 -22.51
N LEU A 231 12.56 17.39 -22.17
CA LEU A 231 11.95 16.45 -23.08
C LEU A 231 10.46 16.78 -23.26
N LYS A 232 9.99 16.87 -24.49
CA LYS A 232 8.58 17.13 -24.78
C LYS A 232 7.78 15.84 -24.69
N LEU A 233 7.69 15.30 -23.47
CA LEU A 233 6.96 14.08 -23.15
C LEU A 233 5.50 14.38 -22.79
N GLN A 234 4.65 13.41 -23.07
CA GLN A 234 3.26 13.37 -22.62
C GLN A 234 3.18 12.62 -21.29
N TRP A 235 3.80 11.45 -21.24
CA TRP A 235 3.93 10.63 -20.02
C TRP A 235 5.18 9.76 -20.06
N VAL A 236 5.52 9.20 -18.89
CA VAL A 236 6.53 8.14 -18.73
C VAL A 236 5.91 7.05 -17.87
N SER A 237 6.05 5.80 -18.28
CA SER A 237 5.72 4.64 -17.43
C SER A 237 6.90 3.68 -17.36
N GLY A 238 6.85 2.75 -16.44
CA GLY A 238 7.88 1.74 -16.36
C GLY A 238 7.71 0.77 -15.20
N ALA A 239 8.61 -0.20 -15.16
CA ALA A 239 8.64 -1.22 -14.12
C ALA A 239 10.04 -1.33 -13.51
N MET A 240 10.09 -1.64 -12.23
CA MET A 240 11.31 -1.97 -11.49
C MET A 240 11.18 -3.36 -10.90
N ARG A 241 12.17 -4.20 -11.16
CA ARG A 241 12.25 -5.55 -10.59
C ARG A 241 13.63 -5.80 -10.03
N LYS A 242 13.73 -6.63 -9.00
CA LYS A 242 14.99 -7.06 -8.43
C LYS A 242 15.80 -7.85 -9.48
N ASP A 243 17.09 -7.57 -9.59
CA ASP A 243 17.96 -8.38 -10.45
C ASP A 243 18.19 -9.75 -9.78
N LEU A 244 17.78 -10.81 -10.45
CA LEU A 244 17.95 -12.19 -9.95
C LEU A 244 19.42 -12.59 -9.80
N ASN A 245 20.32 -11.95 -10.56
CA ASN A 245 21.76 -12.23 -10.53
C ASN A 245 22.50 -11.39 -9.49
N ASN A 246 21.90 -10.29 -9.01
CA ASN A 246 22.51 -9.39 -8.04
C ASN A 246 21.46 -8.76 -7.12
N SER A 247 21.36 -9.28 -5.90
CA SER A 247 20.36 -8.85 -4.90
C SER A 247 20.43 -7.35 -4.50
N ASN A 248 21.54 -6.67 -4.81
CA ASN A 248 21.75 -5.25 -4.54
C ASN A 248 21.39 -4.35 -5.74
N GLN A 249 20.93 -4.94 -6.85
CA GLN A 249 20.57 -4.23 -8.06
C GLN A 249 19.11 -4.47 -8.43
N TYR A 250 18.55 -3.48 -9.11
CA TYR A 250 17.26 -3.52 -9.74
C TYR A 250 17.44 -3.27 -11.24
N LEU A 251 16.57 -3.88 -12.00
CA LEU A 251 16.40 -3.62 -13.42
C LEU A 251 15.22 -2.69 -13.59
N LEU A 252 15.44 -1.56 -14.25
CA LEU A 252 14.44 -0.56 -14.56
C LEU A 252 14.14 -0.61 -16.06
N ASP A 253 12.88 -0.77 -16.39
CA ASP A 253 12.33 -0.64 -17.73
C ASP A 253 11.53 0.67 -17.81
N LEU A 254 11.71 1.44 -18.87
CA LEU A 254 11.09 2.75 -19.08
C LEU A 254 10.41 2.81 -20.44
N ASN A 255 9.20 3.36 -20.46
CA ASN A 255 8.48 3.70 -21.68
C ASN A 255 8.20 5.21 -21.67
N PHE A 256 8.61 5.89 -22.73
CA PHE A 256 8.45 7.32 -22.92
C PHE A 256 7.46 7.57 -24.05
N ASN A 257 6.45 8.39 -23.82
CA ASN A 257 5.57 8.86 -24.87
C ASN A 257 5.84 10.36 -25.11
N PHE A 258 6.22 10.68 -26.34
CA PHE A 258 6.52 12.05 -26.75
C PHE A 258 5.26 12.74 -27.31
N LYS A 259 5.11 14.03 -27.05
CA LYS A 259 3.99 14.83 -27.57
C LYS A 259 3.89 14.84 -29.11
N ASN A 260 5.00 14.56 -29.79
CA ASN A 260 5.08 14.55 -31.25
C ASN A 260 6.27 13.72 -31.70
N THR A 261 6.16 13.05 -32.84
CA THR A 261 7.21 12.25 -33.49
C THR A 261 8.52 13.01 -33.72
N LYS A 262 8.43 14.33 -33.97
CA LYS A 262 9.60 15.21 -34.17
C LYS A 262 10.56 15.20 -32.95
N PHE A 263 10.03 14.94 -31.74
CA PHE A 263 10.83 14.96 -30.52
C PHE A 263 11.48 13.62 -30.20
N VAL A 264 11.06 12.51 -30.82
CA VAL A 264 11.56 11.16 -30.53
C VAL A 264 13.08 11.03 -30.78
N LYS A 265 13.54 11.50 -31.97
CA LYS A 265 14.97 11.41 -32.33
C LYS A 265 15.86 12.22 -31.38
N ALA A 266 15.45 13.46 -31.08
CA ALA A 266 16.19 14.31 -30.14
C ALA A 266 16.11 13.76 -28.72
N GLY A 267 14.94 13.28 -28.30
CA GLY A 267 14.72 12.63 -27.00
C GLY A 267 15.59 11.38 -26.84
N LYS A 268 15.67 10.52 -27.84
CA LYS A 268 16.54 9.35 -27.85
C LYS A 268 18.02 9.75 -27.58
N ALA A 269 18.51 10.76 -28.28
CA ALA A 269 19.90 11.23 -28.10
C ALA A 269 20.16 11.76 -26.68
N ILE A 270 19.22 12.56 -26.12
CA ILE A 270 19.34 13.10 -24.76
C ILE A 270 19.28 11.98 -23.73
N LEU A 271 18.36 11.02 -23.86
CA LEU A 271 18.23 9.87 -22.94
C LEU A 271 19.45 8.96 -23.00
N THR A 272 20.02 8.73 -24.22
CA THR A 272 21.28 7.99 -24.37
C THR A 272 22.40 8.63 -23.54
N LEU A 273 22.54 9.94 -23.62
CA LEU A 273 23.56 10.68 -22.84
C LEU A 273 23.25 10.66 -21.33
N ALA A 274 21.99 10.90 -20.94
CA ALA A 274 21.61 10.99 -19.55
C ALA A 274 21.74 9.67 -18.77
N PHE A 275 21.48 8.54 -19.44
CA PHE A 275 21.57 7.21 -18.84
C PHE A 275 22.87 6.46 -19.20
N GLY A 276 23.74 7.05 -20.02
CA GLY A 276 24.98 6.39 -20.47
C GLY A 276 24.73 5.14 -21.33
N LEU A 277 23.61 5.10 -22.06
CA LEU A 277 23.15 3.93 -22.80
C LEU A 277 23.72 3.95 -24.23
N THR A 278 24.39 2.86 -24.59
CA THR A 278 24.80 2.57 -25.97
C THR A 278 23.89 1.50 -26.51
N ASP A 279 22.94 1.57 -27.26
CA ASP A 279 22.15 0.52 -27.96
C ASP A 279 21.02 -0.18 -27.18
N SER A 280 20.51 0.40 -26.10
CA SER A 280 19.49 -0.25 -25.24
C SER A 280 18.05 0.14 -25.58
N PHE A 281 17.81 0.84 -26.68
CA PHE A 281 16.46 1.28 -27.06
C PHE A 281 15.76 0.25 -27.94
N ALA A 282 14.60 -0.19 -27.52
CA ALA A 282 13.67 -0.90 -28.39
C ALA A 282 12.77 0.09 -29.15
N GLU A 283 12.54 -0.16 -30.43
CA GLU A 283 11.53 0.55 -31.19
C GLU A 283 10.15 0.05 -30.74
N SER A 284 9.25 0.99 -30.52
CA SER A 284 7.83 0.71 -30.25
C SER A 284 7.05 0.72 -31.56
N ASP A 285 5.92 0.01 -31.60
CA ASP A 285 4.97 0.06 -32.71
C ASP A 285 4.34 1.47 -32.87
N SER A 286 4.39 2.28 -31.81
CA SER A 286 3.93 3.67 -31.84
C SER A 286 5.06 4.61 -32.24
N PRO A 287 4.86 5.48 -33.24
CA PRO A 287 5.88 6.41 -33.71
C PRO A 287 6.25 7.50 -32.69
N THR A 288 5.48 7.66 -31.62
CA THR A 288 5.73 8.61 -30.53
C THR A 288 6.29 7.96 -29.28
N GLU A 289 6.43 6.63 -29.25
CA GLU A 289 6.92 5.90 -28.09
C GLU A 289 8.36 5.43 -28.27
N LEU A 290 9.07 5.40 -27.15
CA LEU A 290 10.43 4.90 -27.06
C LEU A 290 10.58 4.08 -25.76
N SER A 291 11.07 2.86 -25.86
CA SER A 291 11.27 1.97 -24.72
C SER A 291 12.74 1.73 -24.47
N ILE A 292 13.11 1.65 -23.19
CA ILE A 292 14.44 1.27 -22.72
C ILE A 292 14.26 0.17 -21.69
N SER A 293 15.01 -0.91 -21.76
CA SER A 293 14.92 -2.01 -20.81
C SER A 293 16.25 -2.33 -20.16
N GLY A 294 16.21 -2.81 -18.94
CA GLY A 294 17.36 -3.35 -18.23
C GLY A 294 18.34 -2.31 -17.69
N ILE A 295 17.91 -1.07 -17.45
CA ILE A 295 18.74 -0.07 -16.78
C ILE A 295 19.03 -0.56 -15.36
N LYS A 296 20.32 -0.68 -15.03
CA LYS A 296 20.74 -1.13 -13.69
C LYS A 296 20.72 0.02 -12.70
N LEU A 297 19.94 -0.13 -11.64
CA LEU A 297 19.90 0.78 -10.50
C LEU A 297 20.37 0.07 -9.25
N ASN A 298 21.15 0.75 -8.40
CA ASN A 298 21.49 0.18 -7.11
C ASN A 298 20.36 0.42 -6.07
N LYS A 299 20.31 -0.41 -5.05
CA LYS A 299 19.29 -0.35 -3.99
C LYS A 299 19.19 1.03 -3.34
N LYS A 300 20.29 1.76 -3.18
CA LYS A 300 20.29 3.12 -2.60
C LYS A 300 19.58 4.13 -3.49
N GLN A 301 19.70 4.00 -4.81
CA GLN A 301 18.99 4.88 -5.76
C GLN A 301 17.47 4.65 -5.68
N ILE A 302 17.04 3.40 -5.56
CA ILE A 302 15.61 3.07 -5.38
C ILE A 302 15.08 3.62 -4.05
N TYR A 303 15.80 3.40 -2.94
CA TYR A 303 15.41 3.97 -1.65
C TYR A 303 15.25 5.50 -1.73
N LYS A 304 16.20 6.18 -2.37
CA LYS A 304 16.12 7.63 -2.56
C LYS A 304 14.90 8.07 -3.38
N LEU A 305 14.45 7.25 -4.34
CA LEU A 305 13.24 7.52 -5.13
C LEU A 305 11.94 7.33 -4.33
N LEU A 306 11.93 6.41 -3.38
CA LEU A 306 10.73 6.00 -2.65
C LEU A 306 10.60 6.60 -1.24
N THR A 307 11.65 7.26 -0.74
CA THR A 307 11.69 7.86 0.61
C THR A 307 11.89 9.39 0.56
N LEU A 308 11.34 10.03 -0.46
CA LEU A 308 11.41 11.48 -0.66
C LEU A 308 10.63 12.28 0.38
#